data_da80a2ef59e6a0ccfea3e55074030b2a
#
_entry.id   da80a2ef59e6a0ccfea3e55074030b2a
#
_cell.length_a   1.000
_cell.length_b   1.000
_cell.length_c   1.000
_cell.angle_alpha   90.00
_cell.angle_beta   90.00
_cell.angle_gamma   90.00
#
_symmetry.space_group_name_H-M   'P 1'
#
loop_
_entity.id
_entity.type
_entity.pdbx_description
1 polymer ?
#
loop_
_entity_poly.entity_id
_entity_poly.type
_entity_poly.pdbx_seq_one_letter_code
_entity_poly.pdbx_strand_id
1 'polypeptide(L)'
;MNATFKEMLMLVLKKVVVFVVLIGGTLLLTACPSQTNIARINANPDRYRGKEVAIIGKVTDSYGVLGNGAYEIDDGTGRIWVATTRGVPARGARVGTKGYVHNGFTFGGRSFGTVVEETGRRTQVR
;
A
#
# COMPACT_ATOMS: atom_id res chain seq x y z
N MET A 1 -30.69 49.02 -7.79
CA MET A 1 -30.31 48.10 -8.88
C MET A 1 -29.08 47.26 -8.50
N ASN A 2 -28.16 47.79 -7.79
CA ASN A 2 -26.85 47.17 -7.71
C ASN A 2 -26.66 46.23 -6.51
N ALA A 3 -27.44 46.33 -5.45
CA ALA A 3 -27.37 45.44 -4.28
C ALA A 3 -27.80 44.03 -4.61
N THR A 4 -28.87 43.84 -5.36
CA THR A 4 -29.39 42.54 -5.77
C THR A 4 -28.45 41.79 -6.73
N PHE A 5 -27.82 42.51 -7.63
CA PHE A 5 -26.83 41.96 -8.56
C PHE A 5 -25.56 41.50 -7.84
N LYS A 6 -25.06 42.30 -6.89
CA LYS A 6 -23.89 41.97 -6.08
C LYS A 6 -24.14 40.73 -5.18
N GLU A 7 -25.30 40.63 -4.59
CA GLU A 7 -25.67 39.48 -3.77
C GLU A 7 -25.76 38.20 -4.60
N MET A 8 -26.33 38.26 -5.79
CA MET A 8 -26.42 37.13 -6.69
C MET A 8 -25.05 36.68 -7.19
N LEU A 9 -24.16 37.64 -7.51
CA LEU A 9 -22.80 37.37 -7.91
C LEU A 9 -21.98 36.72 -6.78
N MET A 10 -22.12 37.20 -5.55
CA MET A 10 -21.47 36.61 -4.38
C MET A 10 -21.93 35.17 -4.10
N LEU A 11 -23.23 34.88 -4.26
CA LEU A 11 -23.79 33.54 -4.10
C LEU A 11 -23.23 32.56 -5.15
N VAL A 12 -23.12 32.98 -6.39
CA VAL A 12 -22.54 32.18 -7.48
C VAL A 12 -21.06 31.90 -7.23
N LEU A 13 -20.30 32.91 -6.81
CA LEU A 13 -18.89 32.74 -6.45
C LEU A 13 -18.68 31.76 -5.30
N LYS A 14 -19.48 31.82 -4.25
CA LYS A 14 -19.43 30.87 -3.13
C LYS A 14 -19.72 29.45 -3.58
N LYS A 15 -20.70 29.24 -4.43
CA LYS A 15 -21.02 27.91 -4.97
C LYS A 15 -19.89 27.34 -5.83
N VAL A 16 -19.26 28.17 -6.66
CA VAL A 16 -18.13 27.75 -7.50
C VAL A 16 -16.92 27.37 -6.64
N VAL A 17 -16.60 28.13 -5.60
CA VAL A 17 -15.48 27.84 -4.68
C VAL A 17 -15.71 26.53 -3.94
N VAL A 18 -16.91 26.29 -3.43
CA VAL A 18 -17.26 25.03 -2.75
C VAL A 18 -17.15 23.83 -3.69
N PHE A 19 -17.58 23.98 -4.93
CA PHE A 19 -17.50 22.94 -5.94
C PHE A 19 -16.05 22.58 -6.30
N VAL A 20 -15.18 23.56 -6.45
CA VAL A 20 -13.74 23.36 -6.72
C VAL A 20 -13.04 22.68 -5.54
N VAL A 21 -13.36 23.06 -4.31
CA VAL A 21 -12.80 22.42 -3.09
C VAL A 21 -13.21 20.96 -2.98
N LEU A 22 -14.46 20.62 -3.28
CA LEU A 22 -14.95 19.24 -3.28
C LEU A 22 -14.25 18.36 -4.32
N ILE A 23 -14.02 18.85 -5.52
CA ILE A 23 -13.29 18.13 -6.58
C ILE A 23 -11.82 17.93 -6.17
N GLY A 24 -11.16 18.95 -5.67
CA GLY A 24 -9.77 18.88 -5.20
C GLY A 24 -9.58 17.89 -4.05
N GLY A 25 -10.52 17.85 -3.09
CA GLY A 25 -10.52 16.90 -1.99
C GLY A 25 -10.65 15.43 -2.44
N THR A 26 -11.48 15.17 -3.45
CA THR A 26 -11.68 13.82 -3.99
C THR A 26 -10.44 13.28 -4.70
N LEU A 27 -9.71 14.13 -5.42
CA LEU A 27 -8.47 13.75 -6.12
C LEU A 27 -7.32 13.41 -5.16
N LEU A 28 -7.25 14.04 -4.00
CA LEU A 28 -6.21 13.78 -2.99
C LEU A 28 -6.41 12.44 -2.26
N LEU A 29 -7.63 11.92 -2.17
CA LEU A 29 -7.96 10.66 -1.49
C LEU A 29 -7.61 9.41 -2.30
N THR A 30 -7.35 9.51 -3.62
CA THR A 30 -7.06 8.38 -4.49
C THR A 30 -5.58 8.02 -4.61
N ALA A 31 -4.67 8.82 -4.04
CA ALA A 31 -3.22 8.70 -4.24
C ALA A 31 -2.48 7.85 -3.20
N CYS A 32 -3.13 7.33 -2.13
CA CYS A 32 -2.47 6.57 -1.08
C CYS A 32 -2.74 5.06 -1.21
N PRO A 33 -1.68 4.19 -1.11
CA PRO A 33 -1.90 2.76 -1.02
C PRO A 33 -2.69 2.44 0.26
N SER A 34 -3.61 1.48 0.16
CA SER A 34 -4.41 1.05 1.30
C SER A 34 -3.54 0.30 2.31
N GLN A 35 -3.40 0.85 3.52
CA GLN A 35 -2.82 0.11 4.62
C GLN A 35 -3.80 -0.98 5.04
N THR A 36 -3.34 -2.23 5.07
CA THR A 36 -4.15 -3.37 5.46
C THR A 36 -3.34 -4.33 6.33
N ASN A 37 -4.03 -5.26 7.01
CA ASN A 37 -3.36 -6.30 7.75
C ASN A 37 -3.23 -7.59 6.93
N ILE A 38 -2.25 -8.41 7.30
CA ILE A 38 -1.92 -9.64 6.58
C ILE A 38 -3.05 -10.66 6.66
N ALA A 39 -3.75 -10.75 7.80
CA ALA A 39 -4.88 -11.66 7.96
C ALA A 39 -5.98 -11.42 6.92
N ARG A 40 -6.25 -10.18 6.57
CA ARG A 40 -7.26 -9.84 5.55
C ARG A 40 -6.81 -10.25 4.15
N ILE A 41 -5.54 -10.08 3.83
CA ILE A 41 -4.99 -10.50 2.53
C ILE A 41 -5.06 -12.02 2.40
N ASN A 42 -4.64 -12.74 3.44
CA ASN A 42 -4.63 -14.21 3.46
C ASN A 42 -6.04 -14.81 3.44
N ALA A 43 -7.01 -14.15 4.07
CA ALA A 43 -8.40 -14.60 4.07
C ALA A 43 -9.06 -14.46 2.71
N ASN A 44 -8.70 -13.48 1.92
CA ASN A 44 -9.28 -13.26 0.59
C ASN A 44 -8.26 -12.67 -0.38
N PRO A 45 -7.29 -13.48 -0.86
CA PRO A 45 -6.23 -13.00 -1.74
C PRO A 45 -6.75 -12.41 -3.05
N ASP A 46 -7.83 -12.94 -3.60
CA ASP A 46 -8.40 -12.50 -4.87
C ASP A 46 -8.92 -11.06 -4.80
N ARG A 47 -9.41 -10.64 -3.64
CA ARG A 47 -9.86 -9.26 -3.43
C ARG A 47 -8.71 -8.25 -3.55
N TYR A 48 -7.50 -8.66 -3.20
CA TYR A 48 -6.32 -7.80 -3.18
C TYR A 48 -5.42 -7.98 -4.41
N ARG A 49 -5.68 -8.98 -5.25
CA ARG A 49 -4.88 -9.25 -6.45
C ARG A 49 -4.77 -8.00 -7.34
N GLY A 50 -3.53 -7.63 -7.69
CA GLY A 50 -3.26 -6.48 -8.53
C GLY A 50 -3.47 -5.13 -7.84
N LYS A 51 -3.77 -5.11 -6.54
CA LYS A 51 -3.86 -3.89 -5.75
C LYS A 51 -2.58 -3.66 -4.97
N GLU A 52 -2.18 -2.40 -4.87
CA GLU A 52 -1.06 -2.01 -4.02
C GLU A 52 -1.51 -1.97 -2.56
N VAL A 53 -0.78 -2.68 -1.71
CA VAL A 53 -1.01 -2.72 -0.27
C VAL A 53 0.22 -2.22 0.48
N ALA A 54 0.03 -1.70 1.67
CA ALA A 54 1.10 -1.32 2.59
C ALA A 54 0.98 -2.16 3.88
N ILE A 55 2.09 -2.79 4.27
CA ILE A 55 2.16 -3.69 5.42
C ILE A 55 3.32 -3.27 6.29
N ILE A 56 3.13 -3.27 7.61
CA ILE A 56 4.18 -3.00 8.59
C ILE A 56 4.29 -4.21 9.52
N GLY A 57 5.49 -4.74 9.66
CA GLY A 57 5.68 -5.89 10.53
C GLY A 57 7.14 -6.23 10.74
N LYS A 58 7.37 -7.37 11.41
CA LYS A 58 8.68 -7.89 11.73
C LYS A 58 9.07 -9.00 10.74
N VAL A 59 10.29 -8.96 10.26
CA VAL A 59 10.83 -10.01 9.38
C VAL A 59 11.10 -11.26 10.20
N THR A 60 10.45 -12.35 9.84
CA THR A 60 10.58 -13.65 10.50
C THR A 60 11.46 -14.62 9.75
N ASP A 61 11.58 -14.47 8.44
CA ASP A 61 12.43 -15.29 7.59
C ASP A 61 12.90 -14.49 6.38
N SER A 62 14.06 -14.84 5.85
CA SER A 62 14.67 -14.20 4.68
C SER A 62 15.36 -15.23 3.81
N TYR A 63 15.11 -15.17 2.51
CA TYR A 63 15.69 -16.04 1.51
C TYR A 63 16.09 -15.21 0.28
N GLY A 64 17.36 -15.07 0.02
CA GLY A 64 17.81 -14.20 -1.06
C GLY A 64 19.15 -14.61 -1.65
N VAL A 65 19.30 -14.29 -2.95
CA VAL A 65 20.54 -14.49 -3.72
C VAL A 65 20.73 -13.26 -4.62
N LEU A 66 21.91 -12.61 -4.49
CA LEU A 66 22.31 -11.50 -5.36
C LEU A 66 21.27 -10.36 -5.47
N GLY A 67 20.72 -9.94 -4.34
CA GLY A 67 19.76 -8.84 -4.29
C GLY A 67 18.32 -9.23 -4.59
N ASN A 68 18.06 -10.40 -5.14
CA ASN A 68 16.74 -10.94 -5.38
C ASN A 68 16.36 -11.92 -4.29
N GLY A 69 15.10 -12.02 -3.97
CA GLY A 69 14.63 -13.00 -3.00
C GLY A 69 13.24 -12.76 -2.47
N ALA A 70 12.99 -13.37 -1.32
CA ALA A 70 11.74 -13.22 -0.60
C ALA A 70 12.02 -13.16 0.89
N TYR A 71 11.19 -12.44 1.61
CA TYR A 71 11.22 -12.39 3.08
C TYR A 71 9.80 -12.47 3.63
N GLU A 72 9.67 -13.10 4.79
CA GLU A 72 8.40 -13.25 5.46
C GLU A 72 8.22 -12.15 6.50
N ILE A 73 7.05 -11.53 6.51
CA ILE A 73 6.65 -10.50 7.49
C ILE A 73 5.53 -11.04 8.36
N ASP A 74 5.62 -10.77 9.65
CA ASP A 74 4.57 -10.98 10.65
C ASP A 74 4.14 -9.62 11.21
N ASP A 75 2.87 -9.27 11.05
CA ASP A 75 2.29 -8.02 11.56
C ASP A 75 1.48 -8.22 12.85
N GLY A 76 1.52 -9.43 13.44
CA GLY A 76 0.71 -9.81 14.59
C GLY A 76 -0.66 -10.37 14.23
N THR A 77 -1.14 -10.21 13.01
CA THR A 77 -2.40 -10.77 12.52
C THR A 77 -2.20 -12.00 11.63
N GLY A 78 -1.04 -12.13 11.03
CA GLY A 78 -0.67 -13.22 10.14
C GLY A 78 0.70 -13.00 9.54
N ARG A 79 1.09 -13.92 8.66
CA ARG A 79 2.38 -13.88 7.94
C ARG A 79 2.15 -13.92 6.45
N ILE A 80 3.00 -13.22 5.72
CA ILE A 80 3.01 -13.22 4.25
C ILE A 80 4.43 -13.08 3.73
N TRP A 81 4.71 -13.71 2.60
CA TRP A 81 5.97 -13.55 1.91
C TRP A 81 5.94 -12.31 1.00
N VAL A 82 7.07 -11.62 0.95
CA VAL A 82 7.30 -10.46 0.10
C VAL A 82 8.42 -10.80 -0.88
N ALA A 83 8.12 -10.74 -2.17
CA ALA A 83 9.11 -10.89 -3.22
C ALA A 83 9.81 -9.54 -3.45
N THR A 84 11.14 -9.53 -3.51
CA THR A 84 11.91 -8.30 -3.64
C THR A 84 13.07 -8.44 -4.61
N THR A 85 13.40 -7.35 -5.28
CA THR A 85 14.63 -7.17 -6.06
C THR A 85 15.59 -6.18 -5.42
N ARG A 86 15.28 -5.73 -4.19
CA ARG A 86 16.01 -4.68 -3.45
C ARG A 86 16.86 -5.22 -2.31
N GLY A 87 17.15 -6.52 -2.32
CA GLY A 87 17.80 -7.20 -1.21
C GLY A 87 16.83 -7.56 -0.09
N VAL A 88 17.10 -8.65 0.61
CA VAL A 88 16.27 -9.11 1.72
C VAL A 88 16.70 -8.45 3.03
N PRO A 89 15.76 -7.96 3.86
CA PRO A 89 16.10 -7.43 5.17
C PRO A 89 16.51 -8.56 6.13
N ALA A 90 17.22 -8.21 7.19
CA ALA A 90 17.63 -9.15 8.21
C ALA A 90 16.41 -9.66 9.02
N ARG A 91 16.48 -10.90 9.49
CA ARG A 91 15.51 -11.43 10.45
C ARG A 91 15.48 -10.56 11.70
N GLY A 92 14.30 -10.30 12.20
CA GLY A 92 14.09 -9.44 13.35
C GLY A 92 13.93 -7.96 13.02
N ALA A 93 14.25 -7.53 11.81
CA ALA A 93 14.07 -6.15 11.39
C ALA A 93 12.58 -5.80 11.32
N ARG A 94 12.25 -4.57 11.72
CA ARG A 94 10.91 -4.02 11.52
C ARG A 94 10.89 -3.24 10.21
N VAL A 95 9.99 -3.60 9.33
CA VAL A 95 9.90 -3.00 8.00
C VAL A 95 8.48 -2.54 7.70
N GLY A 96 8.36 -1.44 6.96
CA GLY A 96 7.15 -1.08 6.25
C GLY A 96 7.38 -1.33 4.77
N THR A 97 6.60 -2.20 4.16
CA THR A 97 6.69 -2.52 2.74
C THR A 97 5.40 -2.18 2.02
N LYS A 98 5.52 -1.82 0.77
CA LYS A 98 4.38 -1.67 -0.13
C LYS A 98 4.62 -2.45 -1.40
N GLY A 99 3.56 -2.96 -1.99
CA GLY A 99 3.65 -3.71 -3.22
C GLY A 99 2.31 -4.27 -3.66
N TYR A 100 2.34 -4.99 -4.77
CA TYR A 100 1.16 -5.60 -5.36
C TYR A 100 0.99 -7.05 -4.92
N VAL A 101 -0.24 -7.45 -4.65
CA VAL A 101 -0.56 -8.83 -4.29
C VAL A 101 -0.61 -9.70 -5.53
N HIS A 102 0.15 -10.79 -5.51
CA HIS A 102 0.20 -11.80 -6.57
C HIS A 102 0.03 -13.20 -6.00
N ASN A 103 -0.51 -14.11 -6.80
CA ASN A 103 -0.58 -15.53 -6.49
C ASN A 103 0.43 -16.30 -7.33
N GLY A 104 1.02 -17.35 -6.76
CA GLY A 104 1.87 -18.28 -7.52
C GLY A 104 3.28 -17.78 -7.78
N PHE A 105 3.95 -17.21 -6.79
CA PHE A 105 5.35 -16.81 -6.89
C PHE A 105 6.29 -17.99 -6.63
N THR A 106 7.28 -18.19 -7.51
CA THR A 106 8.34 -19.20 -7.36
C THR A 106 9.72 -18.54 -7.46
N PHE A 107 10.60 -18.87 -6.52
CA PHE A 107 11.98 -18.38 -6.49
C PHE A 107 12.91 -19.46 -5.94
N GLY A 108 14.05 -19.69 -6.62
CA GLY A 108 15.04 -20.67 -6.17
C GLY A 108 14.50 -22.09 -6.05
N GLY A 109 13.54 -22.48 -6.88
CA GLY A 109 12.90 -23.80 -6.82
C GLY A 109 11.83 -23.94 -5.74
N ARG A 110 11.57 -22.89 -4.97
CA ARG A 110 10.57 -22.87 -3.90
C ARG A 110 9.34 -22.06 -4.33
N SER A 111 8.16 -22.59 -4.06
CA SER A 111 6.88 -21.90 -4.26
C SER A 111 6.41 -21.22 -2.98
N PHE A 112 5.97 -19.97 -3.10
CA PHE A 112 5.58 -19.14 -1.96
C PHE A 112 4.06 -18.86 -1.90
N GLY A 113 3.29 -19.29 -2.87
CA GLY A 113 1.83 -19.06 -2.90
C GLY A 113 1.47 -17.57 -3.09
N THR A 114 0.63 -17.03 -2.21
CA THR A 114 0.29 -15.60 -2.23
C THR A 114 1.45 -14.76 -1.68
N VAL A 115 1.89 -13.78 -2.46
CA VAL A 115 3.01 -12.90 -2.09
C VAL A 115 2.66 -11.44 -2.37
N VAL A 116 3.38 -10.55 -1.74
CA VAL A 116 3.43 -9.13 -2.10
C VAL A 116 4.70 -8.89 -2.92
N GLU A 117 4.57 -8.45 -4.15
CA GLU A 117 5.70 -8.00 -4.96
C GLU A 117 6.06 -6.57 -4.57
N GLU A 118 7.22 -6.41 -3.95
CA GLU A 118 7.63 -5.15 -3.35
C GLU A 118 7.90 -4.08 -4.40
N THR A 119 7.30 -2.91 -4.22
CA THR A 119 7.56 -1.70 -4.99
C THR A 119 8.32 -0.65 -4.18
N GLY A 120 8.31 -0.75 -2.87
CA GLY A 120 9.03 0.15 -1.98
C GLY A 120 9.07 -0.36 -0.55
N ARG A 121 10.10 0.06 0.21
CA ARG A 121 10.32 -0.38 1.58
C ARG A 121 10.95 0.71 2.42
N ARG A 122 10.54 0.77 3.70
CA ARG A 122 11.24 1.50 4.75
C ARG A 122 11.67 0.52 5.83
N THR A 123 12.95 0.48 6.14
CA THR A 123 13.47 -0.30 7.25
C THR A 123 13.56 0.59 8.47
N GLN A 124 12.93 0.18 9.56
CA GLN A 124 13.08 0.82 10.86
C GLN A 124 14.04 -0.01 11.68
N VAL A 125 15.04 0.65 12.25
CA VAL A 125 16.09 -0.01 13.04
C VAL A 125 15.61 -0.33 14.46
N ARG A 126 14.41 0.13 14.84
CA ARG A 126 13.85 -0.08 16.19
C ARG A 126 12.39 -0.44 16.17
#